data_2bd2027405456aabdc364d035dcb557a
#
_entry.id   2bd2027405456aabdc364d035dcb557a
#
_cell.length_a   1.000
_cell.length_b   1.000
_cell.length_c   1.000
_cell.angle_alpha   90.00
_cell.angle_beta   90.00
_cell.angle_gamma   90.00
#
_symmetry.space_group_name_H-M   'P 1'
#
loop_
_entity.id
_entity.type
_entity.pdbx_description
1 polymer ?
#
loop_
_entity_poly.entity_id
_entity_poly.type
_entity_poly.pdbx_seq_one_letter_code
_entity_poly.pdbx_strand_id
1 'polypeptide(L)'
;MKKIIYIISLFVSSVLYTSCDALDLAPEDYFGSGNYWNNEAQVEGFMYGMHSQLRGNYDMFYCLGELRGGTQRVGSSSQNTSLDYAILRTNTLSQDNPGFTNWFGLYSPIMQVNHFIQKVENECAFLSEADRKTYLGQAYGLRALYYFMLYKTYGGVPIVTTVELLDGKVTADKFYVERATPEATLSFIKEDIGKSESYFGTTEINNKHDKTMWSKAATLMLKAEIYMWAAKVSINGYTASGKSDLEIAKNALNGIIGKFQLLNKFSDVFSTSNRNNAEVIFTLHFADGEATNWGGMFLYQDAVFIGQVYGRDDKKIETDTLNLKG
;
A
#
# COMPACT_ATOMS: atom_id res chain seq x y z
N MET A 1 36.78 54.57 34.39
CA MET A 1 37.07 53.13 34.33
C MET A 1 35.87 52.27 34.69
N LYS A 2 35.17 52.43 35.82
CA LYS A 2 34.01 51.60 36.20
C LYS A 2 32.86 51.59 35.16
N LYS A 3 32.50 52.73 34.54
CA LYS A 3 31.42 52.80 33.51
C LYS A 3 31.78 52.03 32.23
N ILE A 4 33.05 52.00 31.84
CA ILE A 4 33.52 51.25 30.66
C ILE A 4 33.43 49.72 30.92
N ILE A 5 33.74 49.28 32.13
CA ILE A 5 33.62 47.87 32.54
C ILE A 5 32.14 47.38 32.48
N TYR A 6 31.18 48.22 32.91
CA TYR A 6 29.76 47.86 32.82
C TYR A 6 29.25 47.78 31.38
N ILE A 7 29.74 48.67 30.48
CA ILE A 7 29.37 48.63 29.06
C ILE A 7 29.93 47.38 28.36
N ILE A 8 31.18 47.04 28.67
CA ILE A 8 31.82 45.83 28.14
C ILE A 8 31.13 44.56 28.70
N SER A 9 30.78 44.54 29.97
CA SER A 9 30.05 43.43 30.58
C SER A 9 28.64 43.26 29.98
N LEU A 10 27.94 44.35 29.69
CA LEU A 10 26.61 44.33 29.06
C LEU A 10 26.69 43.84 27.60
N PHE A 11 27.75 44.22 26.88
CA PHE A 11 27.97 43.83 25.50
C PHE A 11 28.36 42.33 25.40
N VAL A 12 29.19 41.81 26.31
CA VAL A 12 29.54 40.38 26.39
C VAL A 12 28.33 39.52 26.77
N SER A 13 27.46 40.04 27.67
CA SER A 13 26.22 39.37 28.06
C SER A 13 25.23 39.26 26.90
N SER A 14 25.12 40.29 26.04
CA SER A 14 24.18 40.28 24.89
C SER A 14 24.62 39.34 23.77
N VAL A 15 25.91 39.04 23.61
CA VAL A 15 26.45 38.10 22.61
C VAL A 15 26.23 36.62 23.03
N LEU A 16 26.01 36.37 24.34
CA LEU A 16 25.78 35.01 24.84
C LEU A 16 24.36 34.51 24.63
N TYR A 17 23.41 35.38 24.27
CA TYR A 17 22.01 35.00 24.05
C TYR A 17 21.65 34.67 22.59
N THR A 18 22.56 34.85 21.64
CA THR A 18 22.30 34.52 20.20
C THR A 18 22.84 33.19 19.75
N SER A 19 23.30 32.35 20.69
CA SER A 19 24.02 31.08 20.35
C SER A 19 23.17 29.82 20.32
N CYS A 20 21.86 29.90 20.48
CA CYS A 20 21.06 28.66 20.56
C CYS A 20 20.71 28.03 19.20
N ASP A 21 20.66 28.77 18.11
CA ASP A 21 20.31 28.20 16.80
C ASP A 21 21.50 27.65 16.00
N ALA A 22 22.74 27.99 16.37
CA ALA A 22 23.94 27.59 15.63
C ALA A 22 24.45 26.17 16.02
N LEU A 23 23.88 25.57 17.05
CA LEU A 23 24.28 24.25 17.57
C LEU A 23 23.28 23.13 17.29
N ASP A 24 22.13 23.45 16.70
CA ASP A 24 21.15 22.46 16.21
C ASP A 24 21.52 22.00 14.78
N LEU A 25 22.77 21.59 14.61
CA LEU A 25 23.17 20.84 13.44
C LEU A 25 22.58 19.44 13.59
N ALA A 26 21.54 19.15 12.79
CA ALA A 26 21.10 17.77 12.64
C ALA A 26 22.33 16.91 12.27
N PRO A 27 22.56 15.76 12.94
CA PRO A 27 23.65 14.87 12.57
C PRO A 27 23.62 14.61 11.07
N GLU A 28 24.74 14.68 10.38
CA GLU A 28 24.81 14.45 8.92
C GLU A 28 24.33 13.06 8.54
N ASP A 29 24.40 12.10 9.46
CA ASP A 29 23.97 10.72 9.30
C ASP A 29 22.48 10.47 9.66
N TYR A 30 21.74 11.50 10.08
CA TYR A 30 20.34 11.39 10.45
C TYR A 30 19.44 12.19 9.50
N PHE A 31 18.63 11.48 8.73
CA PHE A 31 17.62 12.10 7.87
C PHE A 31 16.43 12.58 8.71
N GLY A 32 16.48 13.82 9.16
CA GLY A 32 15.37 14.51 9.81
C GLY A 32 14.51 15.26 8.78
N SER A 33 13.37 15.79 9.23
CA SER A 33 12.44 16.57 8.39
C SER A 33 13.08 17.80 7.72
N GLY A 34 14.22 18.31 8.25
CA GLY A 34 14.91 19.49 7.74
C GLY A 34 15.99 19.22 6.70
N ASN A 35 16.47 17.96 6.56
CA ASN A 35 17.57 17.61 5.65
C ASN A 35 17.21 16.48 4.66
N TYR A 36 15.99 15.99 4.68
CA TYR A 36 15.41 15.11 3.66
C TYR A 36 14.65 15.98 2.62
N TRP A 37 14.36 15.47 1.47
CA TRP A 37 13.64 16.15 0.39
C TRP A 37 14.46 17.21 -0.36
N ASN A 38 15.77 17.01 -0.49
CA ASN A 38 16.69 17.96 -1.13
C ASN A 38 17.07 17.57 -2.57
N ASN A 39 16.79 16.36 -2.99
CA ASN A 39 17.10 15.84 -4.32
C ASN A 39 16.16 14.71 -4.74
N GLU A 40 16.17 14.41 -6.04
CA GLU A 40 15.31 13.41 -6.64
C GLU A 40 15.55 11.99 -6.09
N ALA A 41 16.79 11.61 -5.80
CA ALA A 41 17.13 10.29 -5.25
C ALA A 41 16.46 10.04 -3.89
N GLN A 42 16.30 11.07 -3.08
CA GLN A 42 15.59 10.97 -1.80
C GLN A 42 14.08 10.79 -2.02
N VAL A 43 13.49 11.49 -2.99
CA VAL A 43 12.06 11.33 -3.35
C VAL A 43 11.82 9.92 -3.88
N GLU A 44 12.68 9.43 -4.76
CA GLU A 44 12.64 8.07 -5.30
C GLU A 44 12.80 7.02 -4.19
N GLY A 45 13.77 7.20 -3.31
CA GLY A 45 14.00 6.31 -2.16
C GLY A 45 12.78 6.23 -1.24
N PHE A 46 12.10 7.34 -0.99
CA PHE A 46 10.85 7.34 -0.21
C PHE A 46 9.72 6.60 -0.95
N MET A 47 9.62 6.77 -2.27
CA MET A 47 8.67 6.05 -3.11
C MET A 47 8.91 4.54 -3.05
N TYR A 48 10.16 4.07 -3.13
CA TYR A 48 10.50 2.65 -2.91
C TYR A 48 10.08 2.18 -1.51
N GLY A 49 10.27 3.02 -0.48
CA GLY A 49 9.81 2.74 0.88
C GLY A 49 8.30 2.52 0.97
N MET A 50 7.49 3.34 0.28
CA MET A 50 6.02 3.16 0.23
C MET A 50 5.62 1.85 -0.47
N HIS A 51 6.31 1.46 -1.55
CA HIS A 51 6.06 0.17 -2.21
C HIS A 51 6.51 -1.02 -1.35
N SER A 52 7.59 -0.87 -0.59
CA SER A 52 8.02 -1.87 0.40
C SER A 52 6.99 -2.05 1.51
N GLN A 53 6.35 -0.96 1.96
CA GLN A 53 5.24 -1.06 2.92
C GLN A 53 4.00 -1.71 2.32
N LEU A 54 3.69 -1.44 1.04
CA LEU A 54 2.62 -2.14 0.34
C LEU A 54 2.90 -3.65 0.32
N ARG A 55 4.13 -4.04 -0.01
CA ARG A 55 4.59 -5.42 0.05
C ARG A 55 4.45 -6.01 1.46
N GLY A 56 4.76 -5.24 2.50
CA GLY A 56 4.62 -5.66 3.90
C GLY A 56 3.19 -5.98 4.33
N ASN A 57 2.18 -5.48 3.61
CA ASN A 57 0.76 -5.76 3.84
C ASN A 57 0.18 -6.87 2.95
N TYR A 58 1.02 -7.69 2.30
CA TYR A 58 0.58 -8.71 1.34
C TYR A 58 -0.38 -9.74 1.93
N ASP A 59 -0.21 -10.11 3.18
CA ASP A 59 -1.05 -11.06 3.89
C ASP A 59 -2.51 -10.57 3.97
N MET A 60 -2.73 -9.28 4.17
CA MET A 60 -4.06 -8.69 4.16
C MET A 60 -4.71 -8.80 2.77
N PHE A 61 -3.97 -8.55 1.69
CA PHE A 61 -4.47 -8.75 0.33
C PHE A 61 -4.85 -10.19 0.08
N TYR A 62 -4.01 -11.12 0.51
CA TYR A 62 -4.28 -12.55 0.40
C TYR A 62 -5.50 -12.96 1.22
N CYS A 63 -5.56 -12.59 2.49
CA CYS A 63 -6.65 -12.96 3.39
C CYS A 63 -8.00 -12.38 2.99
N LEU A 64 -8.04 -11.13 2.50
CA LEU A 64 -9.29 -10.47 2.08
C LEU A 64 -9.70 -10.81 0.65
N GLY A 65 -8.78 -11.26 -0.18
CA GLY A 65 -9.00 -11.63 -1.56
C GLY A 65 -9.06 -13.14 -1.76
N GLU A 66 -7.92 -13.78 -1.99
CA GLU A 66 -7.81 -15.17 -2.40
C GLU A 66 -8.39 -16.14 -1.38
N LEU A 67 -8.13 -15.94 -0.09
CA LEU A 67 -8.62 -16.79 0.97
C LEU A 67 -10.15 -16.83 1.05
N ARG A 68 -10.81 -15.72 0.69
CA ARG A 68 -12.29 -15.58 0.65
C ARG A 68 -12.90 -15.93 -0.71
N GLY A 69 -12.06 -16.16 -1.72
CA GLY A 69 -12.48 -16.42 -3.10
C GLY A 69 -13.14 -17.78 -3.34
N GLY A 70 -13.18 -18.66 -2.34
CA GLY A 70 -13.78 -19.99 -2.46
C GLY A 70 -12.90 -21.04 -3.15
N THR A 71 -11.68 -20.69 -3.50
CA THR A 71 -10.68 -21.56 -4.11
C THR A 71 -10.00 -22.49 -3.09
N GLN A 72 -10.12 -22.16 -1.80
CA GLN A 72 -9.48 -22.87 -0.72
C GLN A 72 -10.47 -23.44 0.28
N ARG A 73 -10.18 -24.65 0.78
CA ARG A 73 -10.92 -25.26 1.89
C ARG A 73 -10.01 -25.41 3.11
N VAL A 74 -10.64 -25.56 4.26
CA VAL A 74 -9.93 -25.89 5.51
C VAL A 74 -9.25 -27.26 5.33
N GLY A 75 -7.94 -27.30 5.60
CA GLY A 75 -7.19 -28.54 5.60
C GLY A 75 -7.55 -29.44 6.79
N SER A 76 -7.18 -30.70 6.70
CA SER A 76 -7.39 -31.69 7.79
C SER A 76 -6.38 -31.56 8.93
N SER A 77 -5.38 -30.69 8.81
CA SER A 77 -4.33 -30.51 9.83
C SER A 77 -4.71 -29.44 10.84
N SER A 78 -4.62 -29.80 12.11
CA SER A 78 -4.86 -28.90 13.23
C SER A 78 -3.74 -27.87 13.49
N GLN A 79 -2.62 -27.99 12.82
CA GLN A 79 -1.43 -27.19 13.17
C GLN A 79 -1.46 -25.74 12.65
N ASN A 80 -2.33 -25.39 11.70
CA ASN A 80 -2.40 -24.04 11.11
C ASN A 80 -3.81 -23.53 10.86
N THR A 81 -4.77 -23.98 11.57
CA THR A 81 -6.07 -23.35 11.62
C THR A 81 -6.07 -22.35 12.74
N SER A 82 -5.57 -21.12 12.51
CA SER A 82 -6.08 -20.05 13.34
C SER A 82 -7.58 -19.98 13.06
N LEU A 83 -8.38 -19.86 14.10
CA LEU A 83 -9.84 -19.72 13.98
C LEU A 83 -10.22 -18.64 12.99
N ASP A 84 -9.44 -17.55 12.94
CA ASP A 84 -9.64 -16.40 12.07
C ASP A 84 -9.54 -16.75 10.59
N TYR A 85 -8.55 -17.54 10.17
CA TYR A 85 -8.44 -17.97 8.78
C TYR A 85 -9.53 -18.96 8.34
N ALA A 86 -10.00 -19.82 9.24
CA ALA A 86 -11.11 -20.71 8.95
C ALA A 86 -12.39 -19.91 8.66
N ILE A 87 -12.69 -18.90 9.42
CA ILE A 87 -13.86 -18.02 9.28
C ILE A 87 -13.79 -17.24 7.97
N LEU A 88 -12.62 -16.72 7.59
CA LEU A 88 -12.42 -16.03 6.33
C LEU A 88 -12.66 -16.98 5.13
N ARG A 89 -12.12 -18.19 5.17
CA ARG A 89 -12.31 -19.21 4.10
C ARG A 89 -13.76 -19.64 3.93
N THR A 90 -14.47 -19.77 5.03
CA THR A 90 -15.89 -20.18 5.02
C THR A 90 -16.85 -19.01 4.86
N ASN A 91 -16.36 -17.78 4.90
CA ASN A 91 -17.16 -16.56 4.93
C ASN A 91 -18.24 -16.59 6.03
N THR A 92 -17.94 -17.18 7.18
CA THR A 92 -18.82 -17.26 8.35
C THR A 92 -18.53 -16.16 9.37
N LEU A 93 -18.24 -14.96 8.89
CA LEU A 93 -18.01 -13.79 9.73
C LEU A 93 -19.28 -13.44 10.52
N SER A 94 -19.10 -13.09 11.80
CA SER A 94 -20.17 -12.66 12.68
C SER A 94 -19.75 -11.46 13.53
N GLN A 95 -20.68 -10.87 14.25
CA GLN A 95 -20.36 -9.79 15.18
C GLN A 95 -19.42 -10.24 16.29
N ASP A 96 -19.56 -11.48 16.77
CA ASP A 96 -18.71 -12.05 17.81
C ASP A 96 -17.35 -12.53 17.28
N ASN A 97 -17.28 -12.79 15.98
CA ASN A 97 -16.06 -13.22 15.31
C ASN A 97 -15.94 -12.55 13.91
N PRO A 98 -15.54 -11.30 13.87
CA PRO A 98 -15.53 -10.50 12.65
C PRO A 98 -14.32 -10.75 11.74
N GLY A 99 -13.36 -11.58 12.16
CA GLY A 99 -12.14 -11.89 11.40
C GLY A 99 -11.10 -10.77 11.47
N PHE A 100 -11.30 -9.67 10.78
CA PHE A 100 -10.42 -8.50 10.84
C PHE A 100 -11.04 -7.37 11.66
N THR A 101 -10.51 -7.11 12.84
CA THR A 101 -11.00 -6.07 13.76
C THR A 101 -10.16 -4.81 13.72
N ASN A 102 -8.92 -4.90 13.22
CA ASN A 102 -7.95 -3.83 13.31
C ASN A 102 -7.61 -3.27 11.93
N TRP A 103 -7.92 -2.01 11.70
CA TRP A 103 -7.55 -1.27 10.48
C TRP A 103 -6.21 -0.51 10.57
N PHE A 104 -5.57 -0.53 11.74
CA PHE A 104 -4.35 0.26 12.02
C PHE A 104 -3.22 -0.03 11.01
N GLY A 105 -3.05 -1.28 10.59
CA GLY A 105 -2.02 -1.68 9.63
C GLY A 105 -2.11 -0.96 8.27
N LEU A 106 -3.31 -0.49 7.87
CA LEU A 106 -3.49 0.27 6.64
C LEU A 106 -3.33 1.79 6.83
N TYR A 107 -3.53 2.32 8.04
CA TYR A 107 -3.34 3.75 8.27
C TYR A 107 -1.87 4.17 8.35
N SER A 108 -0.97 3.29 8.80
CA SER A 108 0.46 3.58 8.80
C SER A 108 0.99 3.90 7.39
N PRO A 109 0.78 3.06 6.35
CA PRO A 109 1.17 3.41 4.99
C PRO A 109 0.38 4.62 4.43
N ILE A 110 -0.89 4.82 4.78
CA ILE A 110 -1.66 6.00 4.38
C ILE A 110 -0.99 7.28 4.87
N MET A 111 -0.52 7.31 6.12
CA MET A 111 0.19 8.47 6.67
C MET A 111 1.48 8.77 5.91
N GLN A 112 2.23 7.75 5.50
CA GLN A 112 3.44 7.95 4.69
C GLN A 112 3.10 8.47 3.29
N VAL A 113 2.05 7.96 2.66
CA VAL A 113 1.58 8.48 1.37
C VAL A 113 1.14 9.95 1.49
N ASN A 114 0.41 10.31 2.56
CA ASN A 114 0.02 11.68 2.81
C ASN A 114 1.23 12.60 2.95
N HIS A 115 2.23 12.17 3.73
CA HIS A 115 3.48 12.91 3.90
C HIS A 115 4.21 13.10 2.57
N PHE A 116 4.32 12.03 1.78
CA PHE A 116 4.94 12.09 0.46
C PHE A 116 4.22 13.09 -0.47
N ILE A 117 2.89 13.02 -0.56
CA ILE A 117 2.10 13.94 -1.37
C ILE A 117 2.37 15.38 -0.95
N GLN A 118 2.28 15.69 0.35
CA GLN A 118 2.51 17.02 0.87
C GLN A 118 3.91 17.54 0.51
N LYS A 119 4.94 16.71 0.67
CA LYS A 119 6.33 17.10 0.38
C LYS A 119 6.57 17.31 -1.11
N VAL A 120 6.09 16.41 -1.96
CA VAL A 120 6.25 16.54 -3.41
C VAL A 120 5.49 17.75 -3.96
N GLU A 121 4.30 18.04 -3.43
CA GLU A 121 3.52 19.20 -3.87
C GLU A 121 4.14 20.54 -3.45
N ASN A 122 4.73 20.63 -2.24
CA ASN A 122 5.07 21.92 -1.64
C ASN A 122 6.58 22.17 -1.50
N GLU A 123 7.43 21.13 -1.40
CA GLU A 123 8.83 21.30 -1.02
C GLU A 123 9.82 20.83 -2.10
N CYS A 124 9.45 19.90 -3.00
CA CYS A 124 10.35 19.35 -4.01
C CYS A 124 10.35 20.17 -5.31
N ALA A 125 10.67 21.46 -5.24
CA ALA A 125 10.70 22.36 -6.41
C ALA A 125 11.78 21.98 -7.45
N PHE A 126 12.78 21.18 -7.07
CA PHE A 126 13.84 20.68 -7.93
C PHE A 126 13.38 19.59 -8.91
N LEU A 127 12.24 18.96 -8.66
CA LEU A 127 11.69 17.93 -9.57
C LEU A 127 11.24 18.56 -10.88
N SER A 128 11.49 17.86 -11.98
CA SER A 128 10.84 18.17 -13.23
C SER A 128 9.31 18.01 -13.13
N GLU A 129 8.57 18.70 -13.96
CA GLU A 129 7.10 18.59 -13.99
C GLU A 129 6.65 17.14 -14.33
N ALA A 130 7.41 16.44 -15.18
CA ALA A 130 7.14 15.05 -15.56
C ALA A 130 7.34 14.08 -14.38
N ASP A 131 8.45 14.25 -13.66
CA ASP A 131 8.77 13.39 -12.50
C ASP A 131 7.80 13.65 -11.35
N ARG A 132 7.52 14.93 -11.06
CA ARG A 132 6.50 15.34 -10.08
C ARG A 132 5.16 14.68 -10.36
N LYS A 133 4.69 14.72 -11.61
CA LYS A 133 3.44 14.08 -12.02
C LYS A 133 3.49 12.57 -11.86
N THR A 134 4.60 11.95 -12.22
CA THR A 134 4.77 10.50 -12.06
C THR A 134 4.71 10.09 -10.59
N TYR A 135 5.43 10.80 -9.71
CA TYR A 135 5.43 10.52 -8.29
C TYR A 135 4.06 10.74 -7.63
N LEU A 136 3.38 11.83 -7.97
CA LEU A 136 2.03 12.10 -7.45
C LEU A 136 1.01 11.08 -8.00
N GLY A 137 1.11 10.70 -9.27
CA GLY A 137 0.28 9.65 -9.85
C GLY A 137 0.39 8.33 -9.10
N GLN A 138 1.61 7.93 -8.74
CA GLN A 138 1.86 6.73 -7.93
C GLN A 138 1.26 6.88 -6.52
N ALA A 139 1.55 7.99 -5.85
CA ALA A 139 1.12 8.22 -4.48
C ALA A 139 -0.41 8.23 -4.32
N TYR A 140 -1.12 8.96 -5.17
CA TYR A 140 -2.60 8.97 -5.16
C TYR A 140 -3.20 7.61 -5.51
N GLY A 141 -2.56 6.84 -6.41
CA GLY A 141 -2.96 5.47 -6.72
C GLY A 141 -2.83 4.53 -5.52
N LEU A 142 -1.70 4.59 -4.79
CA LEU A 142 -1.47 3.82 -3.57
C LEU A 142 -2.47 4.19 -2.47
N ARG A 143 -2.77 5.49 -2.28
CA ARG A 143 -3.73 5.93 -1.28
C ARG A 143 -5.14 5.45 -1.61
N ALA A 144 -5.54 5.53 -2.87
CA ALA A 144 -6.81 4.98 -3.33
C ALA A 144 -6.91 3.48 -3.07
N LEU A 145 -5.83 2.70 -3.30
CA LEU A 145 -5.78 1.27 -3.03
C LEU A 145 -6.01 0.97 -1.54
N TYR A 146 -5.28 1.65 -0.64
CA TYR A 146 -5.41 1.44 0.80
C TYR A 146 -6.82 1.79 1.30
N TYR A 147 -7.37 2.93 0.89
CA TYR A 147 -8.73 3.31 1.26
C TYR A 147 -9.79 2.39 0.65
N PHE A 148 -9.57 1.86 -0.55
CA PHE A 148 -10.49 0.91 -1.15
C PHE A 148 -10.48 -0.44 -0.41
N MET A 149 -9.34 -0.88 0.08
CA MET A 149 -9.27 -2.05 0.96
C MET A 149 -10.01 -1.82 2.28
N LEU A 150 -9.80 -0.67 2.92
CA LEU A 150 -10.54 -0.26 4.10
C LEU A 150 -12.05 -0.24 3.84
N TYR A 151 -12.47 0.35 2.74
CA TYR A 151 -13.87 0.47 2.34
C TYR A 151 -14.52 -0.89 2.11
N LYS A 152 -13.86 -1.79 1.35
CA LYS A 152 -14.39 -3.14 1.10
C LYS A 152 -14.55 -3.96 2.38
N THR A 153 -13.73 -3.68 3.39
CA THR A 153 -13.70 -4.43 4.65
C THR A 153 -14.62 -3.82 5.71
N TYR A 154 -14.61 -2.50 5.87
CA TYR A 154 -15.24 -1.81 7.00
C TYR A 154 -16.35 -0.83 6.60
N GLY A 155 -16.56 -0.58 5.32
CA GLY A 155 -17.49 0.45 4.83
C GLY A 155 -16.93 1.86 5.02
N GLY A 156 -17.68 2.73 5.70
CA GLY A 156 -17.19 4.06 6.07
C GLY A 156 -16.04 3.99 7.06
N VAL A 157 -15.00 4.79 6.86
CA VAL A 157 -13.79 4.83 7.70
C VAL A 157 -13.34 6.27 7.91
N PRO A 158 -12.51 6.58 8.92
CA PRO A 158 -11.91 7.90 9.06
C PRO A 158 -11.10 8.29 7.82
N ILE A 159 -11.34 9.48 7.25
CA ILE A 159 -10.56 10.02 6.13
C ILE A 159 -9.50 10.93 6.71
N VAL A 160 -8.24 10.51 6.62
CA VAL A 160 -7.06 11.24 7.12
C VAL A 160 -6.17 11.61 5.95
N THR A 161 -6.01 12.90 5.71
CA THR A 161 -5.18 13.46 4.62
C THR A 161 -4.08 14.38 5.12
N THR A 162 -4.12 14.77 6.41
CA THR A 162 -3.16 15.69 7.01
C THR A 162 -2.01 14.94 7.65
N VAL A 163 -0.82 15.54 7.63
CA VAL A 163 0.42 15.01 8.22
C VAL A 163 0.85 15.76 9.47
N GLU A 164 0.01 16.61 10.03
CA GLU A 164 0.29 17.38 11.24
C GLU A 164 0.75 16.51 12.42
N LEU A 165 0.38 15.22 12.41
CA LEU A 165 0.86 14.19 13.35
C LEU A 165 2.38 14.00 13.33
N LEU A 166 3.03 14.18 12.18
CA LEU A 166 4.47 13.97 12.02
C LEU A 166 5.28 15.21 12.45
N ASP A 167 4.66 16.38 12.46
CA ASP A 167 5.33 17.64 12.80
C ASP A 167 5.32 17.95 14.31
N GLY A 168 4.81 17.04 15.14
CA GLY A 168 4.76 17.21 16.60
C GLY A 168 3.82 18.31 17.09
N LYS A 169 2.99 18.89 16.21
CA LYS A 169 2.08 20.01 16.49
C LYS A 169 0.64 19.59 16.75
N VAL A 170 0.43 18.31 17.14
CA VAL A 170 -0.90 17.75 17.23
C VAL A 170 -1.49 17.92 18.62
N THR A 171 -2.66 18.48 18.69
CA THR A 171 -3.50 18.50 19.88
C THR A 171 -4.30 17.19 19.98
N ALA A 172 -4.63 16.74 21.19
CA ALA A 172 -5.26 15.44 21.44
C ALA A 172 -6.58 15.23 20.66
N ASP A 173 -7.32 16.31 20.40
CA ASP A 173 -8.56 16.31 19.60
C ASP A 173 -8.36 15.89 18.13
N LYS A 174 -7.18 16.13 17.57
CA LYS A 174 -6.87 15.76 16.17
C LYS A 174 -6.59 14.27 15.98
N PHE A 175 -6.38 13.52 17.05
CA PHE A 175 -6.23 12.07 17.00
C PHE A 175 -7.58 11.33 16.83
N TYR A 176 -8.68 12.00 17.15
CA TYR A 176 -10.02 11.39 17.12
C TYR A 176 -10.78 11.84 15.86
N VAL A 177 -10.44 11.22 14.73
CA VAL A 177 -11.16 11.45 13.49
C VAL A 177 -12.39 10.52 13.43
N GLU A 178 -13.57 11.11 13.31
CA GLU A 178 -14.81 10.34 13.17
C GLU A 178 -14.83 9.52 11.88
N ARG A 179 -15.56 8.42 11.92
CA ARG A 179 -15.81 7.63 10.70
C ARG A 179 -16.63 8.45 9.71
N ALA A 180 -16.15 8.57 8.49
CA ALA A 180 -16.93 9.08 7.37
C ALA A 180 -18.03 8.07 6.98
N THR A 181 -19.04 8.55 6.30
CA THR A 181 -20.05 7.66 5.72
C THR A 181 -19.44 6.78 4.62
N PRO A 182 -20.03 5.62 4.31
CA PRO A 182 -19.60 4.82 3.17
C PRO A 182 -19.58 5.59 1.85
N GLU A 183 -20.59 6.43 1.63
CA GLU A 183 -20.65 7.29 0.44
C GLU A 183 -19.49 8.28 0.38
N ALA A 184 -19.21 8.97 1.48
CA ALA A 184 -18.08 9.92 1.55
C ALA A 184 -16.75 9.23 1.36
N THR A 185 -16.56 8.04 1.96
CA THR A 185 -15.34 7.24 1.80
C THR A 185 -15.14 6.82 0.34
N LEU A 186 -16.20 6.31 -0.31
CA LEU A 186 -16.13 5.91 -1.72
C LEU A 186 -15.87 7.09 -2.65
N SER A 187 -16.49 8.25 -2.35
CA SER A 187 -16.25 9.49 -3.11
C SER A 187 -14.79 9.93 -3.02
N PHE A 188 -14.19 9.87 -1.83
CA PHE A 188 -12.78 10.16 -1.62
C PHE A 188 -11.87 9.19 -2.40
N ILE A 189 -12.19 7.89 -2.41
CA ILE A 189 -11.45 6.88 -3.19
C ILE A 189 -11.53 7.19 -4.69
N LYS A 190 -12.71 7.55 -5.19
CA LYS A 190 -12.93 7.94 -6.60
C LYS A 190 -12.17 9.22 -6.97
N GLU A 191 -12.09 10.17 -6.05
CA GLU A 191 -11.28 11.39 -6.23
C GLU A 191 -9.79 11.05 -6.34
N ASP A 192 -9.25 10.27 -5.41
CA ASP A 192 -7.83 9.89 -5.42
C ASP A 192 -7.44 9.10 -6.67
N ILE A 193 -8.23 8.12 -7.07
CA ILE A 193 -7.91 7.37 -8.30
C ILE A 193 -8.05 8.24 -9.56
N GLY A 194 -8.94 9.23 -9.55
CA GLY A 194 -9.06 10.23 -10.60
C GLY A 194 -7.83 11.16 -10.65
N LYS A 195 -7.32 11.60 -9.50
CA LYS A 195 -6.07 12.37 -9.40
C LYS A 195 -4.87 11.56 -9.92
N SER A 196 -4.75 10.28 -9.51
CA SER A 196 -3.71 9.37 -10.01
C SER A 196 -3.72 9.30 -11.53
N GLU A 197 -4.88 9.05 -12.14
CA GLU A 197 -5.02 9.01 -13.61
C GLU A 197 -4.68 10.34 -14.28
N SER A 198 -5.12 11.45 -13.70
CA SER A 198 -4.85 12.79 -14.21
C SER A 198 -3.36 13.14 -14.19
N TYR A 199 -2.67 12.80 -13.09
CA TYR A 199 -1.23 13.01 -12.98
C TYR A 199 -0.44 12.17 -13.98
N PHE A 200 -0.79 10.89 -14.17
CA PHE A 200 -0.17 10.09 -15.23
C PHE A 200 -0.47 10.63 -16.64
N GLY A 201 -1.66 11.23 -16.85
CA GLY A 201 -1.99 11.91 -18.10
C GLY A 201 -1.67 11.08 -19.35
N THR A 202 -0.76 11.60 -20.19
CA THR A 202 -0.30 10.95 -21.44
C THR A 202 0.93 10.07 -21.26
N THR A 203 1.42 9.84 -20.04
CA THR A 203 2.58 8.96 -19.83
C THR A 203 2.33 7.57 -20.40
N GLU A 204 3.41 6.86 -20.67
CA GLU A 204 3.31 5.46 -21.10
C GLU A 204 2.53 4.62 -20.09
N ILE A 205 1.78 3.65 -20.58
CA ILE A 205 0.91 2.80 -19.74
C ILE A 205 1.71 1.96 -18.79
N ASN A 206 2.87 1.46 -19.21
CA ASN A 206 3.77 0.67 -18.40
C ASN A 206 4.90 1.52 -17.86
N ASN A 207 5.23 1.37 -16.58
CA ASN A 207 6.54 1.75 -16.11
C ASN A 207 7.57 0.85 -16.80
N LYS A 208 8.50 1.44 -17.57
CA LYS A 208 9.43 0.71 -18.41
C LYS A 208 10.38 -0.21 -17.63
N HIS A 209 10.58 0.06 -16.36
CA HIS A 209 11.69 -0.49 -15.63
C HIS A 209 11.30 -1.57 -14.62
N ASP A 210 10.11 -1.52 -14.04
CA ASP A 210 9.73 -2.48 -13.00
C ASP A 210 8.21 -2.60 -12.82
N LYS A 211 7.72 -3.83 -12.86
CA LYS A 211 6.30 -4.14 -12.56
C LYS A 211 5.96 -4.03 -11.08
N THR A 212 6.95 -3.81 -10.23
CA THR A 212 6.77 -3.57 -8.79
C THR A 212 6.41 -2.13 -8.47
N MET A 213 6.63 -1.20 -9.41
CA MET A 213 6.28 0.20 -9.25
C MET A 213 4.88 0.49 -9.80
N TRP A 214 4.13 1.29 -9.05
CA TRP A 214 2.78 1.69 -9.45
C TRP A 214 2.80 2.44 -10.79
N SER A 215 1.93 2.06 -11.70
CA SER A 215 1.91 2.58 -13.07
C SER A 215 0.52 3.11 -13.44
N LYS A 216 0.43 3.79 -14.57
CA LYS A 216 -0.86 4.17 -15.15
C LYS A 216 -1.77 2.96 -15.39
N ALA A 217 -1.21 1.83 -15.81
CA ALA A 217 -1.99 0.60 -15.98
C ALA A 217 -2.55 0.10 -14.65
N ALA A 218 -1.76 0.11 -13.57
CA ALA A 218 -2.23 -0.22 -12.23
C ALA A 218 -3.36 0.72 -11.77
N THR A 219 -3.22 2.03 -12.03
CA THR A 219 -4.27 3.02 -11.77
C THR A 219 -5.56 2.71 -12.52
N LEU A 220 -5.49 2.41 -13.82
CA LEU A 220 -6.67 2.10 -14.62
C LEU A 220 -7.34 0.78 -14.20
N MET A 221 -6.55 -0.24 -13.83
CA MET A 221 -7.08 -1.49 -13.28
C MET A 221 -7.80 -1.26 -11.96
N LEU A 222 -7.17 -0.55 -11.03
CA LEU A 222 -7.80 -0.22 -9.75
C LEU A 222 -9.04 0.66 -9.95
N LYS A 223 -8.98 1.64 -10.86
CA LYS A 223 -10.16 2.46 -11.22
C LYS A 223 -11.31 1.59 -11.69
N ALA A 224 -11.05 0.65 -12.58
CA ALA A 224 -12.08 -0.27 -13.05
C ALA A 224 -12.68 -1.08 -11.90
N GLU A 225 -11.86 -1.62 -10.99
CA GLU A 225 -12.34 -2.38 -9.84
C GLU A 225 -13.20 -1.53 -8.90
N ILE A 226 -12.75 -0.31 -8.56
CA ILE A 226 -13.50 0.64 -7.72
C ILE A 226 -14.90 0.92 -8.33
N TYR A 227 -14.94 1.23 -9.61
CA TYR A 227 -16.18 1.58 -10.28
C TYR A 227 -17.10 0.36 -10.54
N MET A 228 -16.56 -0.82 -10.80
CA MET A 228 -17.34 -2.06 -10.82
C MET A 228 -17.96 -2.37 -9.46
N TRP A 229 -17.18 -2.20 -8.38
CA TRP A 229 -17.69 -2.38 -7.03
C TRP A 229 -18.81 -1.37 -6.71
N ALA A 230 -18.57 -0.10 -6.95
CA ALA A 230 -19.54 0.96 -6.75
C ALA A 230 -20.85 0.74 -7.52
N ALA A 231 -20.76 0.18 -8.72
CA ALA A 231 -21.92 -0.10 -9.58
C ALA A 231 -22.76 -1.27 -9.10
N LYS A 232 -22.18 -2.21 -8.34
CA LYS A 232 -22.81 -3.51 -8.05
C LYS A 232 -23.10 -3.75 -6.57
N VAL A 233 -22.34 -3.16 -5.67
CA VAL A 233 -22.42 -3.45 -4.24
C VAL A 233 -23.09 -2.32 -3.50
N SER A 234 -24.24 -2.62 -2.89
CA SER A 234 -24.89 -1.74 -1.92
C SER A 234 -24.50 -2.16 -0.50
N ILE A 235 -24.20 -1.19 0.33
CA ILE A 235 -23.94 -1.37 1.76
C ILE A 235 -24.77 -0.33 2.53
N ASN A 236 -24.89 -0.50 3.85
CA ASN A 236 -25.60 0.50 4.65
C ASN A 236 -24.93 1.88 4.49
N GLY A 237 -25.71 2.87 4.02
CA GLY A 237 -25.22 4.23 3.72
C GLY A 237 -24.65 4.42 2.31
N TYR A 238 -24.77 3.43 1.42
CA TYR A 238 -24.45 3.59 0.00
C TYR A 238 -25.29 2.66 -0.87
N THR A 239 -25.92 3.23 -1.89
CA THR A 239 -26.68 2.47 -2.91
C THR A 239 -25.86 2.33 -4.19
N ALA A 240 -25.79 1.12 -4.73
CA ALA A 240 -25.07 0.84 -5.96
C ALA A 240 -25.47 1.78 -7.11
N SER A 241 -24.51 2.39 -7.78
CA SER A 241 -24.71 3.42 -8.80
C SER A 241 -25.14 2.87 -10.17
N GLY A 242 -24.99 1.55 -10.39
CA GLY A 242 -25.48 0.89 -11.59
C GLY A 242 -24.67 1.20 -12.85
N LYS A 243 -25.37 1.42 -13.96
CA LYS A 243 -24.79 1.48 -15.31
C LYS A 243 -23.75 2.58 -15.51
N SER A 244 -23.94 3.73 -14.88
CA SER A 244 -23.02 4.88 -15.06
C SER A 244 -21.58 4.54 -14.65
N ASP A 245 -21.42 3.90 -13.49
CA ASP A 245 -20.11 3.49 -13.01
C ASP A 245 -19.53 2.31 -13.80
N LEU A 246 -20.38 1.40 -14.33
CA LEU A 246 -19.91 0.35 -15.23
C LEU A 246 -19.31 0.88 -16.54
N GLU A 247 -19.88 1.95 -17.10
CA GLU A 247 -19.29 2.57 -18.28
C GLU A 247 -17.93 3.22 -17.99
N ILE A 248 -17.76 3.82 -16.81
CA ILE A 248 -16.46 4.36 -16.38
C ILE A 248 -15.44 3.22 -16.23
N ALA A 249 -15.82 2.11 -15.57
CA ALA A 249 -14.98 0.94 -15.44
C ALA A 249 -14.56 0.36 -16.79
N LYS A 250 -15.51 0.21 -17.72
CA LYS A 250 -15.27 -0.25 -19.08
C LYS A 250 -14.27 0.65 -19.84
N ASN A 251 -14.43 1.96 -19.71
CA ASN A 251 -13.53 2.91 -20.37
C ASN A 251 -12.10 2.82 -19.80
N ALA A 252 -11.95 2.63 -18.48
CA ALA A 252 -10.65 2.41 -17.86
C ALA A 252 -9.99 1.13 -18.40
N LEU A 253 -10.74 0.02 -18.51
CA LEU A 253 -10.23 -1.23 -19.08
C LEU A 253 -9.87 -1.11 -20.56
N ASN A 254 -10.66 -0.39 -21.35
CA ASN A 254 -10.37 -0.12 -22.76
C ASN A 254 -9.03 0.61 -22.94
N GLY A 255 -8.62 1.42 -21.97
CA GLY A 255 -7.30 2.05 -21.96
C GLY A 255 -6.12 1.07 -21.84
N ILE A 256 -6.39 -0.16 -21.37
CA ILE A 256 -5.37 -1.18 -21.10
C ILE A 256 -5.41 -2.30 -22.15
N ILE A 257 -6.59 -2.61 -22.70
CA ILE A 257 -6.78 -3.68 -23.69
C ILE A 257 -5.82 -3.49 -24.87
N GLY A 258 -5.12 -4.56 -25.23
CA GLY A 258 -4.13 -4.57 -26.30
C GLY A 258 -2.76 -3.98 -25.95
N LYS A 259 -2.55 -3.56 -24.69
CA LYS A 259 -1.24 -3.05 -24.21
C LYS A 259 -0.43 -4.11 -23.46
N PHE A 260 -1.07 -5.22 -23.09
CA PHE A 260 -0.48 -6.37 -22.44
C PHE A 260 -0.78 -7.62 -23.26
N GLN A 261 0.04 -8.65 -23.10
CA GLN A 261 -0.07 -9.89 -23.89
C GLN A 261 -0.12 -11.07 -22.94
N LEU A 262 -1.10 -11.96 -23.13
CA LEU A 262 -1.15 -13.22 -22.41
C LEU A 262 0.02 -14.11 -22.83
N LEU A 263 0.63 -14.78 -21.86
CA LEU A 263 1.69 -15.75 -22.12
C LEU A 263 1.07 -17.09 -22.57
N ASN A 264 1.84 -17.83 -23.35
CA ASN A 264 1.39 -19.12 -23.89
C ASN A 264 1.23 -20.21 -22.80
N LYS A 265 1.97 -20.08 -21.71
CA LYS A 265 1.94 -21.03 -20.58
C LYS A 265 1.64 -20.29 -19.28
N PHE A 266 0.65 -20.79 -18.56
CA PHE A 266 0.26 -20.25 -17.27
C PHE A 266 1.42 -20.23 -16.25
N SER A 267 2.25 -21.28 -16.23
CA SER A 267 3.43 -21.36 -15.36
C SER A 267 4.44 -20.24 -15.59
N ASP A 268 4.54 -19.74 -16.82
CA ASP A 268 5.52 -18.71 -17.18
C ASP A 268 5.15 -17.33 -16.59
N VAL A 269 3.85 -17.12 -16.29
CA VAL A 269 3.36 -15.88 -15.64
C VAL A 269 3.96 -15.74 -14.25
N PHE A 270 4.09 -16.85 -13.52
CA PHE A 270 4.54 -16.89 -12.12
C PHE A 270 6.00 -17.31 -11.97
N SER A 271 6.72 -17.46 -13.07
CA SER A 271 8.12 -17.86 -13.04
C SER A 271 9.00 -16.77 -12.44
N THR A 272 9.81 -17.12 -11.45
CA THR A 272 10.77 -16.21 -10.82
C THR A 272 11.83 -15.67 -11.79
N SER A 273 12.12 -16.40 -12.87
CA SER A 273 13.02 -15.95 -13.94
C SER A 273 12.36 -15.02 -14.97
N ASN A 274 11.03 -14.86 -14.91
CA ASN A 274 10.26 -14.06 -15.90
C ASN A 274 9.33 -13.05 -15.18
N ARG A 275 9.83 -12.35 -14.20
CA ARG A 275 9.04 -11.47 -13.29
C ARG A 275 8.39 -10.29 -13.99
N ASN A 276 9.08 -9.69 -14.98
CA ASN A 276 8.62 -8.52 -15.73
C ASN A 276 7.97 -8.92 -17.06
N ASN A 277 7.28 -10.06 -17.09
CA ASN A 277 6.66 -10.56 -18.31
C ASN A 277 5.54 -9.66 -18.86
N ALA A 278 5.13 -9.92 -20.10
CA ALA A 278 4.20 -9.08 -20.83
C ALA A 278 2.76 -9.13 -20.30
N GLU A 279 2.40 -10.12 -19.50
CA GLU A 279 1.06 -10.30 -18.93
C GLU A 279 0.88 -9.54 -17.63
N VAL A 280 1.94 -9.39 -16.82
CA VAL A 280 1.88 -8.73 -15.52
C VAL A 280 1.74 -7.22 -15.68
N ILE A 281 0.73 -6.65 -15.01
CA ILE A 281 0.50 -5.20 -14.93
C ILE A 281 1.21 -4.59 -13.72
N PHE A 282 0.99 -5.18 -12.54
CA PHE A 282 1.59 -4.79 -11.28
C PHE A 282 1.75 -6.01 -10.38
N THR A 283 2.84 -6.11 -9.63
CA THR A 283 3.12 -7.24 -8.76
C THR A 283 3.86 -6.82 -7.50
N LEU A 284 3.60 -7.51 -6.40
CA LEU A 284 4.43 -7.46 -5.20
C LEU A 284 5.55 -8.48 -5.35
N HIS A 285 6.78 -8.01 -5.34
CA HIS A 285 7.95 -8.83 -5.57
C HIS A 285 8.62 -9.24 -4.24
N PHE A 286 8.93 -10.52 -4.15
CA PHE A 286 9.70 -11.10 -3.05
C PHE A 286 10.96 -11.76 -3.62
N ALA A 287 12.10 -11.54 -2.99
CA ALA A 287 13.38 -12.11 -3.38
C ALA A 287 14.09 -12.65 -2.15
N ASP A 288 14.86 -13.70 -2.36
CA ASP A 288 15.71 -14.28 -1.33
C ASP A 288 16.74 -13.23 -0.81
N GLY A 289 16.89 -13.17 0.49
CA GLY A 289 17.74 -12.16 1.15
C GLY A 289 17.14 -10.74 1.23
N GLU A 290 15.98 -10.47 0.59
CA GLU A 290 15.32 -9.16 0.62
C GLU A 290 14.02 -9.19 1.42
N ALA A 291 13.08 -10.03 1.01
CA ALA A 291 11.79 -10.17 1.68
C ALA A 291 11.20 -11.55 1.44
N THR A 292 10.62 -12.12 2.49
CA THR A 292 9.98 -13.44 2.46
C THR A 292 8.47 -13.29 2.54
N ASN A 293 7.74 -14.05 1.72
CA ASN A 293 6.30 -14.18 1.86
C ASN A 293 5.94 -15.48 2.59
N TRP A 294 4.81 -15.44 3.28
CA TRP A 294 4.27 -16.59 3.99
C TRP A 294 3.13 -17.29 3.23
N GLY A 295 2.95 -16.95 1.94
CA GLY A 295 1.86 -17.46 1.10
C GLY A 295 1.84 -19.00 1.03
N GLY A 296 2.99 -19.65 1.06
CA GLY A 296 3.10 -21.10 1.12
C GLY A 296 2.44 -21.73 2.35
N MET A 297 2.37 -21.01 3.47
CA MET A 297 1.67 -21.49 4.68
C MET A 297 0.18 -21.72 4.46
N PHE A 298 -0.44 -21.00 3.54
CA PHE A 298 -1.87 -21.09 3.25
C PHE A 298 -2.19 -22.13 2.19
N LEU A 299 -1.22 -22.48 1.36
CA LEU A 299 -1.40 -23.38 0.22
C LEU A 299 -0.97 -24.80 0.56
N TYR A 300 0.21 -24.96 1.13
CA TYR A 300 0.82 -26.27 1.36
C TYR A 300 1.87 -26.19 2.47
N GLN A 301 1.90 -27.24 3.30
CA GLN A 301 2.96 -27.42 4.29
C GLN A 301 3.53 -28.81 4.24
N ASP A 302 4.80 -28.95 3.97
CA ASP A 302 5.58 -30.17 3.96
C ASP A 302 5.39 -31.00 5.23
N ALA A 303 5.53 -30.34 6.38
CA ALA A 303 5.45 -30.98 7.69
C ALA A 303 4.13 -31.69 7.97
N VAL A 304 3.07 -31.35 7.20
CA VAL A 304 1.75 -31.94 7.35
C VAL A 304 1.59 -33.21 6.49
N PHE A 305 2.32 -33.30 5.39
CA PHE A 305 2.16 -34.37 4.42
C PHE A 305 3.30 -35.40 4.47
N ILE A 306 4.54 -34.90 4.58
CA ILE A 306 5.71 -35.76 4.62
C ILE A 306 5.76 -36.53 5.94
N GLY A 307 5.75 -37.82 5.84
CA GLY A 307 5.77 -38.70 7.01
C GLY A 307 4.43 -38.82 7.77
N GLN A 308 3.36 -38.15 7.33
CA GLN A 308 2.06 -38.14 8.02
C GLN A 308 0.90 -38.72 7.18
N VAL A 309 1.03 -38.72 5.86
CA VAL A 309 -0.06 -39.10 4.94
C VAL A 309 0.38 -40.26 4.04
N TYR A 310 -0.57 -41.07 3.64
CA TYR A 310 -0.36 -42.17 2.68
C TYR A 310 -0.84 -41.72 1.30
N GLY A 311 -0.10 -42.07 0.27
CA GLY A 311 -0.48 -41.91 -1.12
C GLY A 311 -1.63 -42.87 -1.50
N ARG A 312 -2.11 -42.77 -2.73
CA ARG A 312 -3.15 -43.67 -3.28
C ARG A 312 -2.70 -45.11 -3.40
N ASP A 313 -1.39 -45.36 -3.33
CA ASP A 313 -0.74 -46.68 -3.38
C ASP A 313 -0.47 -47.25 -1.98
N ASP A 314 -1.12 -46.70 -0.95
CA ASP A 314 -0.96 -47.06 0.46
C ASP A 314 0.49 -46.92 0.99
N LYS A 315 1.34 -46.22 0.26
CA LYS A 315 2.70 -45.89 0.73
C LYS A 315 2.73 -44.54 1.40
N LYS A 316 3.51 -44.46 2.46
CA LYS A 316 3.74 -43.24 3.16
C LYS A 316 4.49 -42.24 2.27
N ILE A 317 4.04 -40.98 2.24
CA ILE A 317 4.75 -39.92 1.53
C ILE A 317 5.97 -39.52 2.36
N GLU A 318 7.15 -39.95 1.94
CA GLU A 318 8.41 -39.71 2.69
C GLU A 318 9.24 -38.55 2.14
N THR A 319 8.98 -38.15 0.90
CA THR A 319 9.72 -37.07 0.24
C THR A 319 8.80 -36.15 -0.54
N ASP A 320 9.18 -34.88 -0.66
CA ASP A 320 8.54 -33.92 -1.53
C ASP A 320 8.93 -34.16 -2.99
N THR A 321 8.25 -35.12 -3.65
CA THR A 321 8.53 -35.47 -5.04
C THR A 321 8.07 -34.43 -6.06
N LEU A 322 7.20 -33.50 -5.64
CA LEU A 322 6.69 -32.43 -6.50
C LEU A 322 7.48 -31.13 -6.36
N ASN A 323 8.48 -31.12 -5.47
CA ASN A 323 9.29 -29.94 -5.15
C ASN A 323 8.43 -28.72 -4.82
N LEU A 324 7.42 -28.96 -3.96
CA LEU A 324 6.46 -27.92 -3.54
C LEU A 324 6.99 -27.03 -2.40
N LYS A 325 8.25 -27.20 -2.03
CA LYS A 325 8.94 -26.26 -1.14
C LYS A 325 9.12 -24.95 -1.88
N GLY A 326 8.30 -23.98 -1.50
CA GLY A 326 8.41 -22.62 -1.98
C GLY A 326 9.64 -21.91 -1.41
#